data_58d6da847f4d5742437cb046d145f75f
#
_entry.id   58d6da847f4d5742437cb046d145f75f
#
_cell.length_a   1.000
_cell.length_b   1.000
_cell.length_c   1.000
_cell.angle_alpha   90.00
_cell.angle_beta   90.00
_cell.angle_gamma   90.00
#
_symmetry.space_group_name_H-M   'P 1'
#
loop_
_entity.id
_entity.type
_entity.pdbx_description
1 polymer ?
#
loop_
_entity_poly.entity_id
_entity_poly.type
_entity_poly.pdbx_seq_one_letter_code
_entity_poly.pdbx_strand_id
1 'polypeptide(L)'
;NTDPFQMWTMQRDGEYVYIFSVRAGRQDGPMMLRRVKWERMFWPNEYEGWGWNGTDWGWRRPCTPILTARFGEPSVKKLRDGTWAMAYMDYKENKLVTRTASRPDGVWSDPKTQVENIANWNLYGGFIHPRSTRGFGGLHLIVSRWAYEGNRSTAYHVEQYQGTL
;
A
#
# COMPACT_ATOMS: atom_id res chain seq x y z
N ASN A 1 -0.40 19.35 3.12
CA ASN A 1 -0.34 18.72 4.42
C ASN A 1 0.80 17.70 4.47
N THR A 2 1.66 17.77 5.48
CA THR A 2 2.86 16.92 5.62
C THR A 2 2.68 15.76 6.59
N ASP A 3 1.49 15.62 7.20
CA ASP A 3 1.20 14.55 8.14
C ASP A 3 1.17 13.17 7.44
N PRO A 4 2.07 12.23 7.79
CA PRO A 4 2.15 10.92 7.16
C PRO A 4 1.11 9.91 7.65
N PHE A 5 0.21 10.32 8.53
CA PHE A 5 -0.79 9.44 9.14
C PHE A 5 -2.21 9.64 8.62
N GLN A 6 -2.37 10.19 7.43
CA GLN A 6 -3.69 10.58 6.91
C GLN A 6 -4.37 9.50 6.07
N MET A 7 -3.64 8.80 5.23
CA MET A 7 -4.20 7.77 4.36
C MET A 7 -3.70 6.39 4.79
N TRP A 8 -4.62 5.51 5.17
CA TRP A 8 -4.31 4.25 5.80
C TRP A 8 -4.72 3.05 4.94
N THR A 9 -3.90 2.03 4.96
CA THR A 9 -4.28 0.65 4.61
C THR A 9 -3.98 -0.26 5.79
N MET A 10 -4.87 -1.23 6.02
CA MET A 10 -4.81 -2.07 7.21
C MET A 10 -4.88 -3.55 6.84
N GLN A 11 -4.11 -4.35 7.55
CA GLN A 11 -4.14 -5.81 7.46
C GLN A 11 -4.07 -6.42 8.85
N ARG A 12 -5.08 -7.23 9.18
CA ARG A 12 -5.04 -8.05 10.41
C ARG A 12 -4.16 -9.27 10.20
N ASP A 13 -3.33 -9.57 11.21
CA ASP A 13 -2.56 -10.80 11.32
C ASP A 13 -2.48 -11.22 12.80
N GLY A 14 -3.08 -12.35 13.13
CA GLY A 14 -3.22 -12.82 14.49
C GLY A 14 -3.98 -11.82 15.38
N GLU A 15 -3.37 -11.45 16.48
CA GLU A 15 -3.93 -10.49 17.46
C GLU A 15 -3.84 -9.04 17.01
N TYR A 16 -2.96 -8.72 16.04
CA TYR A 16 -2.67 -7.36 15.65
C TYR A 16 -3.31 -6.96 14.32
N VAL A 17 -3.68 -5.71 14.23
CA VAL A 17 -3.90 -4.99 12.98
C VAL A 17 -2.68 -4.12 12.72
N TYR A 18 -2.07 -4.31 11.57
CA TYR A 18 -0.97 -3.51 11.07
C TYR A 18 -1.50 -2.41 10.17
N ILE A 19 -1.10 -1.18 10.44
CA ILE A 19 -1.56 0.02 9.77
C ILE A 19 -0.37 0.67 9.06
N PHE A 20 -0.44 0.70 7.74
CA PHE A 20 0.50 1.41 6.89
C PHE A 20 -0.13 2.74 6.50
N SER A 21 0.57 3.81 6.72
CA SER A 21 0.03 5.15 6.48
C SER A 21 0.99 6.03 5.72
N VAL A 22 0.42 6.87 4.87
CA VAL A 22 1.13 7.84 4.03
C VAL A 22 0.42 9.18 4.08
N ARG A 23 1.02 10.20 3.50
CA ARG A 23 0.38 11.51 3.30
C ARG A 23 -0.82 11.37 2.37
N ALA A 24 -1.87 12.12 2.63
CA ALA A 24 -2.99 12.23 1.70
C ALA A 24 -2.60 13.09 0.48
N GLY A 25 -3.36 12.95 -0.61
CA GLY A 25 -3.24 13.79 -1.80
C GLY A 25 -2.12 13.40 -2.77
N ARG A 26 -1.71 12.12 -2.78
CA ARG A 26 -0.74 11.59 -3.75
C ARG A 26 0.57 12.37 -3.76
N GLN A 27 1.28 12.33 -2.66
CA GLN A 27 2.51 13.10 -2.45
C GLN A 27 3.72 12.17 -2.32
N ASP A 28 4.89 12.69 -2.71
CA ASP A 28 6.16 12.11 -2.31
C ASP A 28 6.24 12.12 -0.77
N GLY A 29 6.67 11.02 -0.19
CA GLY A 29 6.83 11.01 1.24
C GLY A 29 7.01 9.65 1.88
N PRO A 30 7.05 9.66 3.20
CA PRO A 30 7.26 8.46 3.98
C PRO A 30 6.00 7.63 4.10
N MET A 31 6.22 6.31 4.22
CA MET A 31 5.24 5.38 4.76
C MET A 31 5.61 5.04 6.19
N MET A 32 4.67 5.17 7.09
CA MET A 32 4.79 4.83 8.50
C MET A 32 4.07 3.53 8.81
N LEU A 33 4.59 2.78 9.78
CA LEU A 33 3.98 1.55 10.25
C LEU A 33 3.61 1.67 11.73
N ARG A 34 2.36 1.32 12.01
CA ARG A 34 1.84 1.15 13.36
C ARG A 34 1.12 -0.19 13.47
N ARG A 35 0.93 -0.66 14.69
CA ARG A 35 0.03 -1.77 14.97
C ARG A 35 -0.80 -1.49 16.20
N VAL A 36 -1.91 -2.18 16.30
CA VAL A 36 -2.77 -2.17 17.48
C VAL A 36 -3.39 -3.55 17.66
N LYS A 37 -3.64 -3.99 18.88
CA LYS A 37 -4.41 -5.22 19.10
C LYS A 37 -5.81 -5.03 18.54
N TRP A 38 -6.34 -6.06 17.86
CA TRP A 38 -7.67 -6.02 17.24
C TRP A 38 -8.74 -5.51 18.20
N GLU A 39 -8.74 -5.98 19.44
CA GLU A 39 -9.70 -5.62 20.46
C GLU A 39 -9.53 -4.17 20.97
N ARG A 40 -8.44 -3.50 20.61
CA ARG A 40 -8.07 -2.16 21.03
C ARG A 40 -8.09 -1.12 19.92
N MET A 41 -8.63 -1.45 18.76
CA MET A 41 -8.63 -0.55 17.59
C MET A 41 -9.28 0.82 17.84
N PHE A 42 -10.24 0.89 18.76
CA PHE A 42 -10.95 2.15 19.05
C PHE A 42 -10.26 3.02 20.14
N TRP A 43 -9.09 2.58 20.64
CA TRP A 43 -8.34 3.33 21.66
C TRP A 43 -7.05 3.91 21.03
N PRO A 44 -7.00 5.24 20.74
CA PRO A 44 -5.85 5.86 20.06
C PRO A 44 -4.52 5.65 20.79
N ASN A 45 -4.53 5.58 22.12
CA ASN A 45 -3.34 5.43 22.95
C ASN A 45 -2.75 3.99 22.94
N GLU A 46 -3.46 3.03 22.35
CA GLU A 46 -3.01 1.62 22.24
C GLU A 46 -2.24 1.33 20.95
N TYR A 47 -2.09 2.34 20.09
CA TYR A 47 -1.36 2.19 18.83
C TYR A 47 0.14 2.24 19.06
N GLU A 48 0.83 1.17 18.71
CA GLU A 48 2.28 1.04 18.82
C GLU A 48 2.93 1.44 17.49
N GLY A 49 3.87 2.39 17.54
CA GLY A 49 4.68 2.76 16.39
C GLY A 49 5.86 1.80 16.18
N TRP A 50 6.22 1.59 14.93
CA TRP A 50 7.47 0.93 14.53
C TRP A 50 8.52 1.99 14.22
N GLY A 51 9.66 1.97 14.90
CA GLY A 51 10.67 3.03 14.77
C GLY A 51 12.07 2.60 15.10
N TRP A 52 13.01 3.41 14.63
CA TRP A 52 14.44 3.34 14.89
C TRP A 52 14.81 4.22 16.10
N ASN A 53 15.58 3.70 17.03
CA ASN A 53 16.00 4.45 18.24
C ASN A 53 17.45 4.94 18.19
N GLY A 54 18.14 4.80 17.05
CA GLY A 54 19.56 5.09 16.89
C GLY A 54 20.44 3.84 16.88
N THR A 55 19.93 2.68 17.35
CA THR A 55 20.67 1.42 17.44
C THR A 55 19.95 0.28 16.77
N ASP A 56 18.64 0.14 16.99
CA ASP A 56 17.83 -0.95 16.48
C ASP A 56 16.40 -0.50 16.18
N TRP A 57 15.70 -1.30 15.39
CA TRP A 57 14.27 -1.15 15.11
C TRP A 57 13.42 -1.84 16.18
N GLY A 58 12.28 -1.25 16.53
CA GLY A 58 11.38 -1.86 17.51
C GLY A 58 9.98 -1.25 17.55
N TRP A 59 9.06 -2.03 18.11
CA TRP A 59 7.71 -1.59 18.44
C TRP A 59 7.69 -0.69 19.68
N ARG A 60 6.58 0.08 19.83
CA ARG A 60 6.36 1.04 20.92
C ARG A 60 7.34 2.21 20.90
N ARG A 61 7.74 2.60 19.71
CA ARG A 61 8.64 3.72 19.45
C ARG A 61 7.97 4.78 18.60
N PRO A 62 8.44 6.02 18.61
CA PRO A 62 8.08 6.99 17.60
C PRO A 62 8.31 6.39 16.21
N CYS A 63 7.32 6.55 15.32
CA CYS A 63 7.42 5.97 13.98
C CYS A 63 8.59 6.56 13.21
N THR A 64 9.39 5.68 12.60
CA THR A 64 10.40 6.03 11.60
C THR A 64 9.92 5.52 10.24
N PRO A 65 10.15 6.25 9.13
CA PRO A 65 9.78 5.79 7.80
C PRO A 65 10.31 4.40 7.49
N ILE A 66 9.43 3.48 7.12
CA ILE A 66 9.82 2.14 6.65
C ILE A 66 10.11 2.13 5.16
N LEU A 67 9.60 3.11 4.43
CA LEU A 67 9.70 3.25 3.00
C LEU A 67 9.42 4.69 2.61
N THR A 68 10.07 5.17 1.55
CA THR A 68 9.77 6.47 0.94
C THR A 68 9.56 6.28 -0.55
N ALA A 69 8.44 6.77 -1.07
CA ALA A 69 8.09 6.67 -2.49
C ALA A 69 7.05 7.74 -2.87
N ARG A 70 6.58 7.65 -4.10
CA ARG A 70 5.53 8.49 -4.68
C ARG A 70 4.18 7.79 -4.53
N PHE A 71 3.64 7.80 -3.32
CA PHE A 71 2.45 7.04 -3.00
C PHE A 71 1.17 7.70 -3.53
N GLY A 72 0.44 6.95 -4.37
CA GLY A 72 -0.99 7.03 -4.41
C GLY A 72 -1.62 6.21 -3.28
N GLU A 73 -2.84 5.75 -3.45
CA GLU A 73 -3.56 4.98 -2.44
C GLU A 73 -2.92 3.59 -2.26
N PRO A 74 -2.33 3.28 -1.09
CA PRO A 74 -1.72 1.98 -0.88
C PRO A 74 -2.73 0.91 -0.51
N SER A 75 -2.43 -0.32 -0.87
CA SER A 75 -3.16 -1.53 -0.47
C SER A 75 -2.17 -2.56 0.04
N VAL A 76 -2.34 -3.02 1.26
CA VAL A 76 -1.46 -4.06 1.84
C VAL A 76 -2.28 -5.29 2.19
N LYS A 77 -1.74 -6.48 1.86
CA LYS A 77 -2.32 -7.78 2.18
C LYS A 77 -1.25 -8.77 2.64
N LYS A 78 -1.59 -9.57 3.65
CA LYS A 78 -0.86 -10.81 3.93
C LYS A 78 -1.49 -11.92 3.09
N LEU A 79 -0.71 -12.53 2.23
CA LEU A 79 -1.14 -13.61 1.36
C LEU A 79 -1.17 -14.94 2.14
N ARG A 80 -1.78 -15.97 1.53
CA ARG A 80 -1.96 -17.28 2.20
C ARG A 80 -0.65 -17.98 2.54
N ASP A 81 0.42 -17.74 1.77
CA ASP A 81 1.75 -18.29 2.01
C ASP A 81 2.55 -17.52 3.07
N GLY A 82 1.95 -16.51 3.68
CA GLY A 82 2.58 -15.65 4.68
C GLY A 82 3.29 -14.42 4.11
N THR A 83 3.46 -14.31 2.79
CA THR A 83 4.06 -13.15 2.14
C THR A 83 3.20 -11.91 2.37
N TRP A 84 3.82 -10.81 2.75
CA TRP A 84 3.20 -9.50 2.76
C TRP A 84 3.38 -8.85 1.39
N ALA A 85 2.29 -8.42 0.79
CA ALA A 85 2.27 -7.74 -0.50
C ALA A 85 1.67 -6.35 -0.34
N MET A 86 2.29 -5.39 -0.98
CA MET A 86 1.85 -4.00 -1.04
C MET A 86 1.65 -3.62 -2.50
N ALA A 87 0.55 -2.97 -2.82
CA ALA A 87 0.34 -2.31 -4.10
C ALA A 87 0.11 -0.82 -3.87
N TYR A 88 0.62 0.02 -4.75
CA TYR A 88 0.30 1.44 -4.77
C TYR A 88 0.49 2.01 -6.16
N MET A 89 -0.22 3.09 -6.44
CA MET A 89 -0.02 3.88 -7.64
C MET A 89 1.23 4.75 -7.48
N ASP A 90 2.25 4.56 -8.33
CA ASP A 90 3.27 5.58 -8.53
C ASP A 90 2.65 6.67 -9.42
N TYR A 91 2.17 7.74 -8.80
CA TYR A 91 1.38 8.75 -9.48
C TYR A 91 2.17 9.60 -10.49
N LYS A 92 3.50 9.67 -10.39
CA LYS A 92 4.33 10.38 -11.36
C LYS A 92 4.63 9.55 -12.60
N GLU A 93 4.82 8.25 -12.41
CA GLU A 93 5.08 7.31 -13.50
C GLU A 93 3.77 6.76 -14.11
N ASN A 94 2.63 7.05 -13.49
CA ASN A 94 1.33 6.45 -13.87
C ASN A 94 1.40 4.92 -13.96
N LYS A 95 1.98 4.29 -12.93
CA LYS A 95 2.15 2.84 -12.86
C LYS A 95 1.58 2.30 -11.56
N LEU A 96 0.87 1.19 -11.63
CA LEU A 96 0.57 0.41 -10.44
C LEU A 96 1.73 -0.53 -10.19
N VAL A 97 2.36 -0.39 -9.03
CA VAL A 97 3.51 -1.19 -8.64
C VAL A 97 3.21 -2.03 -7.42
N THR A 98 3.95 -3.13 -7.26
CA THR A 98 3.88 -3.98 -6.07
C THR A 98 5.24 -4.13 -5.43
N ARG A 99 5.24 -4.37 -4.12
CA ARG A 99 6.40 -4.77 -3.31
C ARG A 99 6.02 -5.94 -2.43
N THR A 100 7.02 -6.71 -2.00
CA THR A 100 6.82 -7.83 -1.07
C THR A 100 7.74 -7.74 0.13
N ALA A 101 7.32 -8.34 1.24
CA ALA A 101 8.14 -8.54 2.42
C ALA A 101 7.75 -9.85 3.10
N SER A 102 8.65 -10.43 3.89
CA SER A 102 8.35 -11.61 4.72
C SER A 102 7.58 -11.25 6.00
N ARG A 103 7.70 -10.01 6.45
CA ARG A 103 7.05 -9.47 7.65
C ARG A 103 6.61 -8.02 7.41
N PRO A 104 5.58 -7.52 8.11
CA PRO A 104 5.11 -6.16 7.93
C PRO A 104 6.16 -5.09 8.30
N ASP A 105 6.99 -5.41 9.29
CA ASP A 105 8.09 -4.61 9.82
C ASP A 105 9.46 -4.99 9.22
N GLY A 106 9.48 -5.81 8.17
CA GLY A 106 10.67 -6.22 7.46
C GLY A 106 11.07 -5.29 6.32
N VAL A 107 12.13 -5.69 5.61
CA VAL A 107 12.56 -5.00 4.39
C VAL A 107 11.60 -5.31 3.24
N TRP A 108 11.10 -4.28 2.60
CA TRP A 108 10.26 -4.38 1.40
C TRP A 108 11.14 -4.42 0.15
N SER A 109 10.77 -5.28 -0.81
CA SER A 109 11.46 -5.41 -2.09
C SER A 109 11.43 -4.10 -2.89
N ASP A 110 12.24 -4.04 -3.96
CA ASP A 110 12.08 -3.01 -4.98
C ASP A 110 10.69 -3.07 -5.64
N PRO A 111 10.19 -1.94 -6.18
CA PRO A 111 8.90 -1.90 -6.83
C PRO A 111 8.92 -2.70 -8.13
N LYS A 112 7.91 -3.55 -8.32
CA LYS A 112 7.66 -4.27 -9.57
C LYS A 112 6.43 -3.69 -10.25
N THR A 113 6.57 -3.21 -11.48
CA THR A 113 5.44 -2.72 -12.26
C THR A 113 4.49 -3.86 -12.60
N GLN A 114 3.22 -3.68 -12.33
CA GLN A 114 2.13 -4.62 -12.64
C GLN A 114 1.25 -4.09 -13.76
N VAL A 115 0.91 -2.81 -13.72
CA VAL A 115 0.03 -2.18 -14.70
C VAL A 115 0.60 -0.81 -15.06
N GLU A 116 0.67 -0.54 -16.36
CA GLU A 116 1.08 0.76 -16.89
C GLU A 116 -0.11 1.56 -17.38
N ASN A 117 0.13 2.85 -17.54
CA ASN A 117 -0.85 3.71 -18.18
C ASN A 117 -0.98 3.36 -19.67
N ILE A 118 -2.18 3.56 -20.20
CA ILE A 118 -2.45 3.41 -21.65
C ILE A 118 -3.04 4.72 -22.18
N ALA A 119 -2.85 4.97 -23.46
CA ALA A 119 -3.34 6.19 -24.10
C ALA A 119 -4.86 6.39 -23.85
N ASN A 120 -5.22 7.61 -23.47
CA ASN A 120 -6.60 8.04 -23.17
C ASN A 120 -7.26 7.40 -21.93
N TRP A 121 -6.52 6.58 -21.16
CA TRP A 121 -7.03 5.90 -19.97
C TRP A 121 -6.03 6.03 -18.83
N ASN A 122 -6.09 7.10 -18.07
CA ASN A 122 -5.18 7.31 -16.95
C ASN A 122 -5.51 6.36 -15.78
N LEU A 123 -4.47 5.74 -15.24
CA LEU A 123 -4.58 5.01 -13.99
C LEU A 123 -5.03 5.95 -12.87
N TYR A 124 -6.00 5.50 -12.09
CA TYR A 124 -6.46 6.24 -10.93
C TYR A 124 -6.00 5.61 -9.62
N GLY A 125 -6.14 4.31 -9.49
CA GLY A 125 -5.71 3.59 -8.30
C GLY A 125 -5.84 2.09 -8.50
N GLY A 126 -5.38 1.35 -7.50
CA GLY A 126 -5.52 -0.11 -7.52
C GLY A 126 -5.32 -0.71 -6.14
N PHE A 127 -5.93 -1.86 -5.92
CA PHE A 127 -5.76 -2.62 -4.70
C PHE A 127 -5.62 -4.11 -4.96
N ILE A 128 -4.98 -4.80 -4.00
CA ILE A 128 -4.80 -6.25 -4.03
C ILE A 128 -6.12 -6.91 -3.65
N HIS A 129 -6.65 -7.74 -4.54
CA HIS A 129 -7.86 -8.51 -4.25
C HIS A 129 -7.62 -9.45 -3.05
N PRO A 130 -8.57 -9.56 -2.09
CA PRO A 130 -8.37 -10.34 -0.86
C PRO A 130 -8.05 -11.83 -1.05
N ARG A 131 -8.39 -12.40 -2.20
CA ARG A 131 -8.09 -13.80 -2.54
C ARG A 131 -6.80 -13.99 -3.32
N SER A 132 -5.99 -12.93 -3.48
CA SER A 132 -4.69 -13.05 -4.14
C SER A 132 -3.78 -14.02 -3.41
N THR A 133 -2.94 -14.71 -4.18
CA THR A 133 -1.90 -15.61 -3.70
C THR A 133 -0.56 -15.22 -4.33
N ARG A 134 0.54 -15.77 -3.85
CA ARG A 134 1.82 -15.69 -4.52
C ARG A 134 1.88 -16.72 -5.64
N GLY A 135 2.63 -16.40 -6.68
CA GLY A 135 2.86 -17.29 -7.81
C GLY A 135 2.19 -16.82 -9.09
N PHE A 136 2.46 -17.56 -10.16
CA PHE A 136 1.95 -17.20 -11.48
C PHE A 136 0.42 -17.19 -11.50
N GLY A 137 -0.14 -16.06 -11.92
CA GLY A 137 -1.59 -15.89 -12.02
C GLY A 137 -2.33 -15.81 -10.68
N GLY A 138 -1.61 -15.83 -9.54
CA GLY A 138 -2.24 -15.76 -8.23
C GLY A 138 -2.46 -14.35 -7.69
N LEU A 139 -1.72 -13.36 -8.19
CA LEU A 139 -1.94 -11.96 -7.85
C LEU A 139 -3.07 -11.40 -8.69
N HIS A 140 -4.13 -10.95 -8.02
CA HIS A 140 -5.23 -10.24 -8.65
C HIS A 140 -5.28 -8.80 -8.14
N LEU A 141 -5.26 -7.85 -9.06
CA LEU A 141 -5.33 -6.42 -8.78
C LEU A 141 -6.64 -5.87 -9.34
N ILE A 142 -7.36 -5.12 -8.54
CA ILE A 142 -8.51 -4.36 -8.99
C ILE A 142 -8.03 -2.94 -9.27
N VAL A 143 -8.15 -2.51 -10.51
CA VAL A 143 -7.54 -1.28 -11.02
C VAL A 143 -8.61 -0.38 -11.58
N SER A 144 -8.58 0.88 -11.22
CA SER A 144 -9.48 1.88 -11.76
C SER A 144 -8.76 2.83 -12.71
N ARG A 145 -9.47 3.26 -13.75
CA ARG A 145 -9.00 4.17 -14.78
C ARG A 145 -10.04 5.24 -15.11
N TRP A 146 -9.53 6.38 -15.55
CA TRP A 146 -10.32 7.45 -16.14
C TRP A 146 -10.07 7.51 -17.64
N ALA A 147 -11.14 7.54 -18.45
CA ALA A 147 -11.05 7.93 -19.86
C ALA A 147 -11.14 9.44 -20.01
N TYR A 148 -10.40 9.98 -20.95
CA TYR A 148 -10.39 11.40 -21.26
C TYR A 148 -10.56 11.65 -22.75
N GLU A 149 -11.36 12.67 -23.08
CA GLU A 149 -11.39 13.31 -24.39
C GLU A 149 -10.99 14.78 -24.20
N GLY A 150 -9.80 15.14 -24.68
CA GLY A 150 -9.20 16.43 -24.33
C GLY A 150 -9.01 16.57 -22.81
N ASN A 151 -9.60 17.62 -22.23
CA ASN A 151 -9.53 17.87 -20.77
C ASN A 151 -10.76 17.39 -20.00
N ARG A 152 -11.68 16.64 -20.65
CA ARG A 152 -12.91 16.17 -20.04
C ARG A 152 -12.82 14.69 -19.74
N SER A 153 -13.10 14.32 -18.48
CA SER A 153 -13.32 12.91 -18.12
C SER A 153 -14.65 12.43 -18.71
N THR A 154 -14.61 11.34 -19.48
CA THR A 154 -15.78 10.80 -20.20
C THR A 154 -16.27 9.50 -19.59
N ALA A 155 -15.41 8.72 -18.94
CA ALA A 155 -15.80 7.47 -18.31
C ALA A 155 -14.85 7.11 -17.15
N TYR A 156 -15.37 6.32 -16.22
CA TYR A 156 -14.61 5.65 -15.16
C TYR A 156 -14.74 4.14 -15.32
N HIS A 157 -13.63 3.45 -15.25
CA HIS A 157 -13.56 2.02 -15.49
C HIS A 157 -12.89 1.30 -14.33
N VAL A 158 -13.38 0.11 -14.01
CA VAL A 158 -12.74 -0.78 -13.03
C VAL A 158 -12.48 -2.12 -13.71
N GLU A 159 -11.25 -2.57 -13.63
CA GLU A 159 -10.75 -3.77 -14.31
C GLU A 159 -10.02 -4.68 -13.31
N GLN A 160 -10.06 -5.97 -13.58
CA GLN A 160 -9.22 -6.93 -12.86
C GLN A 160 -8.02 -7.29 -13.70
N TYR A 161 -6.85 -7.13 -13.11
CA TYR A 161 -5.56 -7.55 -13.68
C TYR A 161 -5.04 -8.76 -12.93
N GLN A 162 -4.40 -9.63 -13.68
CA GLN A 162 -3.65 -10.77 -13.16
C GLN A 162 -2.16 -10.49 -13.29
N GLY A 163 -1.44 -10.59 -12.19
CA GLY A 163 -0.03 -10.29 -12.11
C GLY A 163 0.79 -11.35 -11.38
N THR A 164 2.06 -11.04 -11.15
CA THR A 164 3.00 -11.87 -10.37
C THR A 164 3.77 -11.03 -9.38
N LEU A 165 4.07 -11.58 -8.20
CA LEU A 165 4.94 -10.97 -7.19
C LEU A 165 6.39 -11.42 -7.36
#